data_32ef4963b8b69710551e2ad7b8298ca9
#
_entry.id   32ef4963b8b69710551e2ad7b8298ca9
#
_cell.length_a   1.000
_cell.length_b   1.000
_cell.length_c   1.000
_cell.angle_alpha   90.00
_cell.angle_beta   90.00
_cell.angle_gamma   90.00
#
_symmetry.space_group_name_H-M   'P 1'
#
loop_
_entity.id
_entity.type
_entity.pdbx_description
1 polymer ?
#
loop_
_entity_poly.entity_id
_entity_poly.type
_entity_poly.pdbx_seq_one_letter_code
_entity_poly.pdbx_strand_id
1 'polypeptide(L)'
;TGLAYEVVPVYHEDAAGVNTEKMYRNITERWRWGGLDKVTKKGQVYLDETVRRMLSSNRGAIFDLARCLGVEAYNAKINPASVIYGNLPDSVEVVAQLTDAEQAKVDKYVSDRVKKIQTLLKLQQDKLPEVAMDYTFIEYDQLCKIYDLLYEITGDKQYQEKCLSLLETELNRFGKFMQYYESLPAPLYNSLSSQDLMIVSYYPYLIRQYYKYSGMDQKKTENLLRSLEKKYKFS
;
A
#
# COMPACT_ATOMS: atom_id res chain seq x y z
N THR A 1 18.83 -5.25 -5.31
CA THR A 1 19.30 -4.51 -4.12
C THR A 1 18.15 -3.77 -3.38
N GLY A 2 16.98 -3.62 -3.99
CA GLY A 2 15.84 -2.82 -3.47
C GLY A 2 15.94 -1.33 -3.81
N LEU A 3 17.13 -0.83 -4.08
CA LEU A 3 17.38 0.57 -4.48
C LEU A 3 18.15 0.67 -5.81
N ALA A 4 18.44 -0.43 -6.46
CA ALA A 4 19.08 -0.49 -7.77
C ALA A 4 18.47 -1.60 -8.61
N TYR A 5 18.37 -1.35 -9.91
CA TYR A 5 17.86 -2.30 -10.89
C TYR A 5 19.01 -3.14 -11.44
N GLU A 6 18.74 -4.43 -11.63
CA GLU A 6 19.63 -5.33 -12.34
C GLU A 6 19.12 -5.44 -13.78
N VAL A 7 19.96 -5.16 -14.75
CA VAL A 7 19.61 -5.35 -16.16
C VAL A 7 19.68 -6.84 -16.46
N VAL A 8 18.57 -7.44 -16.83
CA VAL A 8 18.49 -8.84 -17.24
C VAL A 8 18.04 -8.92 -18.69
N PRO A 9 18.58 -9.84 -19.49
CA PRO A 9 18.23 -9.96 -20.91
C PRO A 9 16.89 -10.69 -21.16
N VAL A 10 16.01 -10.70 -20.17
CA VAL A 10 14.73 -11.40 -20.24
C VAL A 10 13.62 -10.39 -19.93
N TYR A 11 12.65 -10.31 -20.82
CA TYR A 11 11.41 -9.55 -20.59
C TYR A 11 10.48 -10.38 -19.69
N HIS A 12 10.06 -9.79 -18.57
CA HIS A 12 9.05 -10.35 -17.68
C HIS A 12 7.77 -9.55 -17.84
N GLU A 13 6.74 -10.15 -18.38
CA GLU A 13 5.40 -9.53 -18.49
C GLU A 13 4.74 -9.36 -17.12
N ASP A 14 5.08 -10.25 -16.19
CA ASP A 14 4.49 -10.28 -14.86
C ASP A 14 5.28 -9.43 -13.85
N ALA A 15 4.52 -8.64 -13.07
CA ALA A 15 4.94 -7.97 -11.84
C ALA A 15 6.32 -7.30 -11.87
N ALA A 16 6.46 -6.21 -12.60
CA ALA A 16 7.55 -5.22 -12.42
C ALA A 16 8.99 -5.76 -12.29
N GLY A 17 9.28 -7.02 -12.67
CA GLY A 17 10.63 -7.60 -12.65
C GLY A 17 11.29 -7.65 -11.26
N VAL A 18 10.51 -7.74 -10.18
CA VAL A 18 11.03 -7.78 -8.80
C VAL A 18 11.36 -9.21 -8.41
N ASN A 19 12.65 -9.47 -8.11
CA ASN A 19 13.03 -10.71 -7.43
C ASN A 19 12.69 -10.59 -5.93
N THR A 20 11.51 -11.05 -5.55
CA THR A 20 10.94 -10.89 -4.21
C THR A 20 11.81 -11.49 -3.12
N GLU A 21 12.41 -12.67 -3.33
CA GLU A 21 13.27 -13.33 -2.35
C GLU A 21 14.58 -12.57 -2.13
N LYS A 22 15.23 -12.15 -3.21
CA LYS A 22 16.49 -11.38 -3.14
C LYS A 22 16.26 -10.02 -2.49
N MET A 23 15.15 -9.36 -2.86
CA MET A 23 14.81 -8.06 -2.33
C MET A 23 14.41 -8.14 -0.84
N TYR A 24 13.61 -9.14 -0.45
CA TYR A 24 13.25 -9.39 0.94
C TYR A 24 14.47 -9.55 1.82
N ARG A 25 15.40 -10.44 1.43
CA ARG A 25 16.66 -10.66 2.17
C ARG A 25 17.51 -9.38 2.26
N ASN A 26 17.58 -8.59 1.19
CA ASN A 26 18.33 -7.34 1.21
C ASN A 26 17.73 -6.33 2.18
N ILE A 27 16.40 -6.17 2.20
CA ILE A 27 15.70 -5.22 3.08
C ILE A 27 15.82 -5.65 4.55
N THR A 28 15.63 -6.94 4.83
CA THR A 28 15.56 -7.42 6.22
C THR A 28 16.95 -7.64 6.85
N GLU A 29 17.97 -7.99 6.07
CA GLU A 29 19.28 -8.40 6.60
C GLU A 29 20.41 -7.42 6.28
N ARG A 30 20.32 -6.68 5.17
CA ARG A 30 21.45 -5.90 4.66
C ARG A 30 21.27 -4.39 4.73
N TRP A 31 20.04 -3.90 4.70
CA TRP A 31 19.81 -2.47 4.80
C TRP A 31 20.26 -1.91 6.14
N ARG A 32 20.85 -0.71 6.11
CA ARG A 32 21.24 0.04 7.31
C ARG A 32 20.24 1.16 7.53
N TRP A 33 19.69 1.22 8.72
CA TRP A 33 18.65 2.15 9.10
C TRP A 33 19.25 3.35 9.84
N GLY A 34 18.85 4.56 9.47
CA GLY A 34 19.47 5.80 9.96
C GLY A 34 19.09 6.23 11.37
N GLY A 35 18.39 5.40 12.14
CA GLY A 35 18.04 5.72 13.54
C GLY A 35 16.75 6.52 13.71
N LEU A 36 15.90 6.60 12.69
CA LEU A 36 14.58 7.24 12.78
C LEU A 36 13.60 6.50 13.71
N ASP A 37 13.89 5.23 14.00
CA ASP A 37 13.20 4.43 15.01
C ASP A 37 13.27 5.02 16.43
N LYS A 38 14.20 5.93 16.67
CA LYS A 38 14.33 6.67 17.95
C LYS A 38 13.44 7.91 18.01
N VAL A 39 12.81 8.29 16.89
CA VAL A 39 11.91 9.43 16.85
C VAL A 39 10.61 9.07 17.53
N THR A 40 10.26 9.80 18.58
CA THR A 40 9.00 9.65 19.30
C THR A 40 8.03 10.76 18.89
N LYS A 41 6.74 10.58 19.18
CA LYS A 41 5.69 11.61 18.95
C LYS A 41 6.01 12.98 19.54
N LYS A 42 6.93 13.07 20.50
CA LYS A 42 7.37 14.32 21.14
C LYS A 42 8.61 14.94 20.50
N GLY A 43 9.34 14.20 19.67
CA GLY A 43 10.56 14.67 19.01
C GLY A 43 10.28 14.99 17.54
N GLN A 44 10.17 16.27 17.19
CA GLN A 44 10.22 16.67 15.80
C GLN A 44 11.66 16.54 15.32
N VAL A 45 11.88 15.72 14.31
CA VAL A 45 13.17 15.64 13.63
C VAL A 45 13.09 16.49 12.37
N TYR A 46 14.03 17.43 12.26
CA TYR A 46 14.18 18.13 10.99
C TYR A 46 14.78 17.19 9.94
N LEU A 47 14.06 17.00 8.88
CA LEU A 47 14.49 16.22 7.72
C LEU A 47 14.63 17.19 6.54
N ASP A 48 15.83 17.30 6.00
CA ASP A 48 16.04 18.05 4.76
C ASP A 48 15.38 17.31 3.58
N GLU A 49 15.25 18.02 2.47
CA GLU A 49 14.57 17.53 1.27
C GLU A 49 15.19 16.22 0.72
N THR A 50 16.52 16.11 0.78
CA THR A 50 17.23 14.91 0.30
C THR A 50 16.88 13.70 1.16
N VAL A 51 16.91 13.86 2.48
CA VAL A 51 16.54 12.80 3.43
C VAL A 51 15.07 12.42 3.27
N ARG A 52 14.16 13.38 3.07
CA ARG A 52 12.74 13.12 2.80
C ARG A 52 12.55 12.26 1.55
N ARG A 53 13.23 12.59 0.46
CA ARG A 53 13.18 11.79 -0.80
C ARG A 53 13.72 10.39 -0.58
N MET A 54 14.84 10.24 0.14
CA MET A 54 15.39 8.91 0.48
C MET A 54 14.41 8.08 1.30
N LEU A 55 13.74 8.69 2.29
CA LEU A 55 12.73 8.02 3.10
C LEU A 55 11.55 7.54 2.27
N SER A 56 11.01 8.40 1.41
CA SER A 56 9.90 8.04 0.52
C SER A 56 10.31 6.92 -0.45
N SER A 57 11.53 6.98 -1.02
CA SER A 57 12.06 5.91 -1.87
C SER A 57 12.21 4.58 -1.13
N ASN A 58 12.68 4.61 0.12
CA ASN A 58 12.83 3.41 0.94
C ASN A 58 11.47 2.82 1.32
N ARG A 59 10.49 3.66 1.69
CA ARG A 59 9.12 3.21 1.94
C ARG A 59 8.49 2.62 0.69
N GLY A 60 8.63 3.31 -0.45
CA GLY A 60 8.15 2.84 -1.75
C GLY A 60 8.70 1.44 -2.09
N ALA A 61 10.01 1.22 -1.91
CA ALA A 61 10.62 -0.07 -2.16
C ALA A 61 10.06 -1.19 -1.26
N ILE A 62 9.77 -0.89 0.02
CA ILE A 62 9.14 -1.85 0.94
C ILE A 62 7.71 -2.15 0.51
N PHE A 63 6.92 -1.14 0.15
CA PHE A 63 5.53 -1.31 -0.28
C PHE A 63 5.43 -2.05 -1.61
N ASP A 64 6.31 -1.74 -2.57
CA ASP A 64 6.36 -2.46 -3.84
C ASP A 64 6.66 -3.94 -3.63
N LEU A 65 7.63 -4.26 -2.77
CA LEU A 65 7.91 -5.66 -2.42
C LEU A 65 6.73 -6.33 -1.73
N ALA A 66 6.09 -5.66 -0.76
CA ALA A 66 4.92 -6.19 -0.07
C ALA A 66 3.77 -6.45 -1.05
N ARG A 67 3.54 -5.54 -2.00
CA ARG A 67 2.56 -5.69 -3.07
C ARG A 67 2.89 -6.88 -3.98
N CYS A 68 4.14 -7.02 -4.42
CA CYS A 68 4.56 -8.15 -5.26
C CYS A 68 4.35 -9.49 -4.55
N LEU A 69 4.75 -9.60 -3.28
CA LEU A 69 4.49 -10.79 -2.46
C LEU A 69 2.98 -11.08 -2.29
N GLY A 70 2.17 -10.03 -2.18
CA GLY A 70 0.71 -10.15 -2.12
C GLY A 70 0.13 -10.68 -3.43
N VAL A 71 0.60 -10.17 -4.57
CA VAL A 71 0.19 -10.67 -5.90
C VAL A 71 0.62 -12.12 -6.09
N GLU A 72 1.85 -12.49 -5.71
CA GLU A 72 2.29 -13.89 -5.73
C GLU A 72 1.38 -14.81 -4.90
N ALA A 73 1.03 -14.40 -3.68
CA ALA A 73 0.15 -15.18 -2.81
C ALA A 73 -1.29 -15.27 -3.34
N TYR A 74 -1.81 -14.18 -3.89
CA TYR A 74 -3.14 -14.12 -4.49
C TYR A 74 -3.21 -15.01 -5.73
N ASN A 75 -2.23 -14.92 -6.63
CA ASN A 75 -2.14 -15.78 -7.81
C ASN A 75 -2.03 -17.25 -7.44
N ALA A 76 -1.25 -17.58 -6.40
CA ALA A 76 -1.15 -18.95 -5.89
C ALA A 76 -2.49 -19.52 -5.39
N LYS A 77 -3.37 -18.67 -4.85
CA LYS A 77 -4.74 -19.08 -4.46
C LYS A 77 -5.66 -19.29 -5.65
N ILE A 78 -5.57 -18.45 -6.67
CA ILE A 78 -6.42 -18.54 -7.88
C ILE A 78 -5.96 -19.70 -8.76
N ASN A 79 -4.65 -19.82 -8.93
CA ASN A 79 -4.03 -20.87 -9.75
C ASN A 79 -3.00 -21.66 -8.93
N PRO A 80 -3.44 -22.56 -8.05
CA PRO A 80 -2.55 -23.35 -7.21
C PRO A 80 -1.56 -24.22 -8.01
N ALA A 81 -1.95 -24.64 -9.21
CA ALA A 81 -1.11 -25.42 -10.10
C ALA A 81 0.19 -24.72 -10.48
N SER A 82 0.19 -23.39 -10.58
CA SER A 82 1.39 -22.62 -10.88
C SER A 82 2.48 -22.76 -9.83
N VAL A 83 2.12 -22.98 -8.55
CA VAL A 83 3.07 -23.21 -7.44
C VAL A 83 3.72 -24.59 -7.53
N ILE A 84 3.00 -25.57 -8.05
CA ILE A 84 3.42 -26.99 -8.10
C ILE A 84 4.20 -27.29 -9.38
N TYR A 85 3.69 -26.80 -10.52
CA TYR A 85 4.20 -27.15 -11.85
C TYR A 85 4.92 -26.02 -12.57
N GLY A 86 5.01 -24.82 -11.94
CA GLY A 86 5.54 -23.61 -12.57
C GLY A 86 4.59 -23.00 -13.59
N ASN A 87 5.08 -22.02 -14.33
CA ASN A 87 4.31 -21.40 -15.41
C ASN A 87 4.14 -22.40 -16.56
N LEU A 88 2.96 -23.00 -16.63
CA LEU A 88 2.57 -23.84 -17.75
C LEU A 88 2.14 -22.93 -18.94
N PRO A 89 2.42 -23.34 -20.18
CA PRO A 89 1.88 -22.63 -21.33
C PRO A 89 0.35 -22.54 -21.25
N ASP A 90 -0.24 -21.43 -21.70
CA ASP A 90 -1.68 -21.16 -21.68
C ASP A 90 -2.54 -22.27 -22.37
N SER A 91 -1.90 -23.12 -23.16
CA SER A 91 -2.53 -24.26 -23.83
C SER A 91 -2.73 -25.50 -22.95
N VAL A 92 -2.23 -25.49 -21.71
CA VAL A 92 -2.35 -26.64 -20.80
C VAL A 92 -3.37 -26.33 -19.71
N GLU A 93 -4.62 -26.72 -19.93
CA GLU A 93 -5.62 -26.75 -18.85
C GLU A 93 -5.26 -27.85 -17.85
N VAL A 94 -4.72 -27.45 -16.68
CA VAL A 94 -4.54 -28.38 -15.56
C VAL A 94 -5.87 -28.53 -14.84
N VAL A 95 -6.66 -29.46 -15.27
CA VAL A 95 -7.95 -29.83 -14.65
C VAL A 95 -7.76 -30.81 -13.47
N ALA A 96 -6.54 -31.13 -13.11
CA ALA A 96 -6.26 -32.06 -12.02
C ALA A 96 -6.57 -31.45 -10.67
N GLN A 97 -7.44 -32.08 -9.90
CA GLN A 97 -7.59 -31.78 -8.47
C GLN A 97 -6.23 -32.04 -7.79
N LEU A 98 -5.75 -31.03 -7.06
CA LEU A 98 -4.53 -31.17 -6.29
C LEU A 98 -4.71 -32.25 -5.22
N THR A 99 -3.67 -33.01 -4.99
CA THR A 99 -3.59 -33.91 -3.83
C THR A 99 -3.48 -33.10 -2.53
N ASP A 100 -3.84 -33.68 -1.39
CA ASP A 100 -3.72 -33.02 -0.08
C ASP A 100 -2.27 -32.53 0.19
N ALA A 101 -1.28 -33.30 -0.26
CA ALA A 101 0.13 -32.95 -0.13
C ALA A 101 0.53 -31.74 -1.00
N GLU A 102 -0.05 -31.61 -2.18
CA GLU A 102 0.16 -30.46 -3.06
C GLU A 102 -0.55 -29.22 -2.53
N GLN A 103 -1.80 -29.37 -2.06
CA GLN A 103 -2.52 -28.30 -1.40
C GLN A 103 -1.75 -27.76 -0.19
N ALA A 104 -1.21 -28.64 0.66
CA ALA A 104 -0.38 -28.24 1.79
C ALA A 104 0.88 -27.45 1.38
N LYS A 105 1.47 -27.73 0.21
CA LYS A 105 2.59 -26.93 -0.33
C LYS A 105 2.12 -25.53 -0.75
N VAL A 106 0.97 -25.42 -1.41
CA VAL A 106 0.38 -24.12 -1.78
C VAL A 106 0.06 -23.29 -0.55
N ASP A 107 -0.59 -23.88 0.45
CA ASP A 107 -0.95 -23.21 1.70
C ASP A 107 0.29 -22.71 2.46
N LYS A 108 1.36 -23.53 2.47
CA LYS A 108 2.65 -23.12 3.03
C LYS A 108 3.26 -21.95 2.27
N TYR A 109 3.22 -21.99 0.94
CA TYR A 109 3.72 -20.92 0.08
C TYR A 109 2.98 -19.61 0.36
N VAL A 110 1.65 -19.61 0.35
CA VAL A 110 0.79 -18.47 0.65
C VAL A 110 1.08 -17.92 2.05
N SER A 111 1.12 -18.80 3.05
CA SER A 111 1.42 -18.42 4.44
C SER A 111 2.79 -17.76 4.60
N ASP A 112 3.82 -18.25 3.88
CA ASP A 112 5.15 -17.63 3.87
C ASP A 112 5.11 -16.22 3.30
N ARG A 113 4.40 -15.99 2.18
CA ARG A 113 4.23 -14.65 1.58
C ARG A 113 3.52 -13.69 2.53
N VAL A 114 2.44 -14.11 3.15
CA VAL A 114 1.71 -13.30 4.14
C VAL A 114 2.62 -12.92 5.31
N LYS A 115 3.38 -13.85 5.86
CA LYS A 115 4.34 -13.57 6.95
C LYS A 115 5.42 -12.57 6.53
N LYS A 116 5.94 -12.70 5.31
CA LYS A 116 6.92 -11.75 4.77
C LYS A 116 6.33 -10.34 4.64
N ILE A 117 5.09 -10.21 4.15
CA ILE A 117 4.40 -8.92 4.08
C ILE A 117 4.23 -8.31 5.47
N GLN A 118 3.76 -9.08 6.44
CA GLN A 118 3.60 -8.62 7.83
C GLN A 118 4.92 -8.14 8.43
N THR A 119 6.02 -8.88 8.17
CA THR A 119 7.37 -8.50 8.60
C THR A 119 7.81 -7.18 7.96
N LEU A 120 7.57 -6.99 6.67
CA LEU A 120 7.91 -5.77 5.95
C LEU A 120 7.13 -4.56 6.46
N LEU A 121 5.82 -4.71 6.68
CA LEU A 121 4.98 -3.64 7.22
C LEU A 121 5.42 -3.26 8.63
N LYS A 122 5.72 -4.24 9.48
CA LYS A 122 6.25 -3.99 10.81
C LYS A 122 7.61 -3.28 10.75
N LEU A 123 8.52 -3.77 9.90
CA LEU A 123 9.84 -3.16 9.71
C LEU A 123 9.72 -1.70 9.25
N GLN A 124 8.80 -1.42 8.33
CA GLN A 124 8.54 -0.05 7.87
C GLN A 124 8.05 0.84 9.02
N GLN A 125 7.10 0.36 9.83
CA GLN A 125 6.59 1.10 10.97
C GLN A 125 7.67 1.35 12.04
N ASP A 126 8.52 0.37 12.30
CA ASP A 126 9.56 0.45 13.31
C ASP A 126 10.74 1.33 12.86
N LYS A 127 11.14 1.28 11.58
CA LYS A 127 12.35 1.93 11.06
C LYS A 127 12.12 3.22 10.31
N LEU A 128 10.96 3.38 9.71
CA LEU A 128 10.54 4.55 8.92
C LEU A 128 9.16 5.03 9.38
N PRO A 129 9.00 5.37 10.68
CA PRO A 129 7.68 5.65 11.25
C PRO A 129 7.04 6.89 10.63
N GLU A 130 5.72 6.91 10.54
CA GLU A 130 4.94 8.04 10.06
C GLU A 130 5.18 9.30 10.90
N VAL A 131 5.42 9.13 12.20
CA VAL A 131 5.70 10.26 13.11
C VAL A 131 6.96 11.04 12.74
N ALA A 132 7.92 10.42 12.04
CA ALA A 132 9.12 11.10 11.54
C ALA A 132 8.86 11.88 10.25
N MET A 133 8.00 11.38 9.40
CA MET A 133 7.58 12.00 8.15
C MET A 133 6.21 11.43 7.76
N ASP A 134 5.21 12.29 7.62
CA ASP A 134 3.87 11.89 7.18
C ASP A 134 3.94 11.07 5.89
N TYR A 135 3.04 10.12 5.73
CA TYR A 135 2.89 9.44 4.46
C TYR A 135 2.39 10.39 3.38
N THR A 136 2.88 10.21 2.17
CA THR A 136 2.29 10.82 0.99
C THR A 136 0.98 10.10 0.63
N PHE A 137 0.14 10.75 -0.19
CA PHE A 137 -1.09 10.11 -0.67
C PHE A 137 -0.82 8.82 -1.46
N ILE A 138 0.31 8.74 -2.18
CA ILE A 138 0.73 7.52 -2.89
C ILE A 138 1.05 6.39 -1.90
N GLU A 139 1.75 6.71 -0.82
CA GLU A 139 2.09 5.73 0.23
C GLU A 139 0.84 5.21 0.96
N TYR A 140 -0.16 6.07 1.22
CA TYR A 140 -1.46 5.65 1.76
C TYR A 140 -2.21 4.71 0.80
N ASP A 141 -2.27 5.06 -0.49
CA ASP A 141 -2.91 4.23 -1.52
C ASP A 141 -2.22 2.86 -1.64
N GLN A 142 -0.89 2.84 -1.62
CA GLN A 142 -0.11 1.59 -1.62
C GLN A 142 -0.41 0.73 -0.39
N LEU A 143 -0.47 1.33 0.80
CA LEU A 143 -0.82 0.61 2.04
C LEU A 143 -2.24 0.05 1.98
N CYS A 144 -3.22 0.81 1.50
CA CYS A 144 -4.59 0.33 1.33
C CYS A 144 -4.64 -0.87 0.39
N LYS A 145 -3.92 -0.82 -0.75
CA LYS A 145 -3.84 -1.93 -1.70
C LYS A 145 -3.18 -3.18 -1.10
N ILE A 146 -2.16 -3.01 -0.26
CA ILE A 146 -1.51 -4.14 0.43
C ILE A 146 -2.46 -4.76 1.45
N TYR A 147 -3.19 -3.95 2.23
CA TYR A 147 -4.17 -4.47 3.18
C TYR A 147 -5.37 -5.12 2.49
N ASP A 148 -5.82 -4.60 1.34
CA ASP A 148 -6.85 -5.23 0.51
C ASP A 148 -6.41 -6.61 0.04
N LEU A 149 -5.20 -6.73 -0.52
CA LEU A 149 -4.62 -8.03 -0.90
C LEU A 149 -4.52 -8.99 0.28
N LEU A 150 -4.09 -8.52 1.45
CA LEU A 150 -4.03 -9.37 2.66
C LEU A 150 -5.43 -9.83 3.08
N TYR A 151 -6.45 -8.99 2.97
CA TYR A 151 -7.83 -9.37 3.24
C TYR A 151 -8.33 -10.42 2.24
N GLU A 152 -8.12 -10.22 0.94
CA GLU A 152 -8.47 -11.16 -0.13
C GLU A 152 -7.79 -12.54 0.05
N ILE A 153 -6.53 -12.53 0.50
CA ILE A 153 -5.75 -13.75 0.71
C ILE A 153 -6.19 -14.48 1.99
N THR A 154 -6.39 -13.75 3.10
CA THR A 154 -6.57 -14.37 4.43
C THR A 154 -8.02 -14.43 4.90
N GLY A 155 -8.88 -13.54 4.37
CA GLY A 155 -10.24 -13.33 4.90
C GLY A 155 -10.28 -12.60 6.25
N ASP A 156 -9.13 -12.14 6.77
CA ASP A 156 -9.05 -11.50 8.08
C ASP A 156 -9.52 -10.04 8.01
N LYS A 157 -10.66 -9.77 8.63
CA LYS A 157 -11.30 -8.44 8.65
C LYS A 157 -10.43 -7.35 9.28
N GLN A 158 -9.43 -7.69 10.09
CA GLN A 158 -8.51 -6.69 10.64
C GLN A 158 -7.79 -5.89 9.54
N TYR A 159 -7.52 -6.49 8.38
CA TYR A 159 -6.90 -5.78 7.26
C TYR A 159 -7.86 -4.80 6.60
N GLN A 160 -9.13 -5.15 6.47
CA GLN A 160 -10.17 -4.25 5.98
C GLN A 160 -10.34 -3.04 6.93
N GLU A 161 -10.37 -3.28 8.24
CA GLU A 161 -10.46 -2.23 9.26
C GLU A 161 -9.24 -1.29 9.22
N LYS A 162 -8.04 -1.82 9.04
CA LYS A 162 -6.81 -1.01 8.86
C LYS A 162 -6.89 -0.15 7.61
N CYS A 163 -7.36 -0.68 6.50
CA CYS A 163 -7.54 0.07 5.27
C CYS A 163 -8.54 1.24 5.47
N LEU A 164 -9.68 0.98 6.10
CA LEU A 164 -10.67 2.02 6.41
C LEU A 164 -10.11 3.10 7.32
N SER A 165 -9.37 2.72 8.36
CA SER A 165 -8.72 3.68 9.27
C SER A 165 -7.71 4.59 8.56
N LEU A 166 -6.93 4.04 7.63
CA LEU A 166 -6.02 4.83 6.79
C LEU A 166 -6.79 5.81 5.90
N LEU A 167 -7.85 5.35 5.24
CA LEU A 167 -8.68 6.21 4.39
C LEU A 167 -9.37 7.31 5.18
N GLU A 168 -9.87 7.04 6.39
CA GLU A 168 -10.44 8.06 7.27
C GLU A 168 -9.39 9.11 7.68
N THR A 169 -8.16 8.69 7.94
CA THR A 169 -7.05 9.59 8.25
C THR A 169 -6.75 10.52 7.07
N GLU A 170 -6.66 9.95 5.86
CA GLU A 170 -6.43 10.72 4.64
C GLU A 170 -7.60 11.65 4.30
N LEU A 171 -8.84 11.18 4.41
CA LEU A 171 -10.02 12.02 4.18
C LEU A 171 -10.05 13.21 5.15
N ASN A 172 -9.70 13.02 6.41
CA ASN A 172 -9.58 14.11 7.37
C ASN A 172 -8.45 15.09 7.03
N ARG A 173 -7.33 14.60 6.53
CA ARG A 173 -6.19 15.41 6.09
C ARG A 173 -6.56 16.24 4.85
N PHE A 174 -7.12 15.61 3.85
CA PHE A 174 -7.56 16.26 2.62
C PHE A 174 -8.73 17.22 2.86
N GLY A 175 -9.63 16.92 3.79
CA GLY A 175 -10.69 17.83 4.18
C GLY A 175 -10.17 19.19 4.66
N LYS A 176 -9.02 19.22 5.36
CA LYS A 176 -8.37 20.50 5.73
C LYS A 176 -7.86 21.27 4.53
N PHE A 177 -7.28 20.59 3.55
CA PHE A 177 -6.85 21.24 2.31
C PHE A 177 -8.03 21.76 1.51
N MET A 178 -9.11 20.96 1.38
CA MET A 178 -10.34 21.39 0.71
C MET A 178 -10.93 22.64 1.36
N GLN A 179 -11.03 22.68 2.68
CA GLN A 179 -11.49 23.86 3.43
C GLN A 179 -10.63 25.11 3.11
N TYR A 180 -9.31 24.93 3.04
CA TYR A 180 -8.40 26.03 2.68
C TYR A 180 -8.64 26.49 1.25
N TYR A 181 -8.68 25.58 0.28
CA TYR A 181 -8.84 25.94 -1.12
C TYR A 181 -10.19 26.60 -1.41
N GLU A 182 -11.29 26.14 -0.80
CA GLU A 182 -12.60 26.75 -0.94
C GLU A 182 -12.68 28.14 -0.30
N SER A 183 -11.84 28.43 0.67
CA SER A 183 -11.75 29.76 1.28
C SER A 183 -11.00 30.80 0.43
N LEU A 184 -10.31 30.37 -0.62
CA LEU A 184 -9.53 31.25 -1.46
C LEU A 184 -10.41 32.11 -2.38
N PRO A 185 -10.10 33.41 -2.57
CA PRO A 185 -10.70 34.21 -3.61
C PRO A 185 -10.47 33.60 -5.00
N ALA A 186 -11.42 33.74 -5.91
CA ALA A 186 -11.36 33.14 -7.25
C ALA A 186 -10.03 33.33 -8.02
N PRO A 187 -9.38 34.52 -8.00
CA PRO A 187 -8.07 34.69 -8.66
C PRO A 187 -6.98 33.79 -8.07
N LEU A 188 -6.97 33.59 -6.74
CA LEU A 188 -5.99 32.74 -6.08
C LEU A 188 -6.29 31.26 -6.31
N TYR A 189 -7.57 30.87 -6.28
CA TYR A 189 -7.98 29.51 -6.63
C TYR A 189 -7.53 29.13 -8.05
N ASN A 190 -7.70 30.03 -9.02
CA ASN A 190 -7.29 29.81 -10.41
C ASN A 190 -5.76 29.78 -10.60
N SER A 191 -4.99 30.23 -9.61
CA SER A 191 -3.52 30.19 -9.63
C SER A 191 -2.91 29.01 -8.89
N LEU A 192 -3.74 28.07 -8.41
CA LEU A 192 -3.28 26.86 -7.71
C LEU A 192 -2.30 26.07 -8.58
N SER A 193 -1.28 25.53 -7.94
CA SER A 193 -0.31 24.66 -8.62
C SER A 193 -0.95 23.36 -9.10
N SER A 194 -0.30 22.68 -10.04
CA SER A 194 -0.74 21.35 -10.47
C SER A 194 -0.81 20.34 -9.32
N GLN A 195 0.04 20.50 -8.29
CA GLN A 195 0.01 19.65 -7.10
C GLN A 195 -1.23 19.93 -6.25
N ASP A 196 -1.61 21.19 -6.06
CA ASP A 196 -2.82 21.57 -5.31
C ASP A 196 -4.08 21.08 -6.03
N LEU A 197 -4.14 21.24 -7.35
CA LEU A 197 -5.25 20.72 -8.16
C LEU A 197 -5.35 19.19 -8.11
N MET A 198 -4.21 18.51 -8.02
CA MET A 198 -4.18 17.06 -7.82
C MET A 198 -4.79 16.65 -6.47
N ILE A 199 -4.55 17.42 -5.40
CA ILE A 199 -5.18 17.20 -4.10
C ILE A 199 -6.71 17.30 -4.21
N VAL A 200 -7.20 18.36 -4.85
CA VAL A 200 -8.65 18.57 -5.07
C VAL A 200 -9.27 17.41 -5.84
N SER A 201 -8.61 16.93 -6.89
CA SER A 201 -9.11 15.82 -7.71
C SER A 201 -9.02 14.45 -7.01
N TYR A 202 -8.13 14.31 -6.03
CA TYR A 202 -7.91 13.05 -5.33
C TYR A 202 -8.96 12.80 -4.23
N TYR A 203 -9.57 13.83 -3.67
CA TYR A 203 -10.58 13.69 -2.62
C TYR A 203 -11.78 12.82 -3.02
N PRO A 204 -12.42 13.02 -4.20
CA PRO A 204 -13.48 12.12 -4.67
C PRO A 204 -13.02 10.66 -4.89
N TYR A 205 -11.73 10.47 -5.23
CA TYR A 205 -11.17 9.13 -5.34
C TYR A 205 -11.10 8.44 -3.97
N LEU A 206 -10.62 9.12 -2.93
CA LEU A 206 -10.59 8.59 -1.56
C LEU A 206 -11.98 8.18 -1.06
N ILE A 207 -13.00 9.00 -1.35
CA ILE A 207 -14.40 8.68 -1.00
C ILE A 207 -14.85 7.38 -1.67
N ARG A 208 -14.54 7.21 -2.96
CA ARG A 208 -14.86 5.97 -3.68
C ARG A 208 -14.13 4.76 -3.12
N GLN A 209 -12.85 4.90 -2.74
CA GLN A 209 -12.10 3.82 -2.10
C GLN A 209 -12.69 3.49 -0.73
N TYR A 210 -13.04 4.47 0.08
CA TYR A 210 -13.70 4.24 1.36
C TYR A 210 -15.02 3.47 1.19
N TYR A 211 -15.85 3.86 0.22
CA TYR A 211 -17.08 3.16 -0.10
C TYR A 211 -16.82 1.69 -0.49
N LYS A 212 -15.85 1.46 -1.37
CA LYS A 212 -15.44 0.11 -1.77
C LYS A 212 -15.03 -0.74 -0.57
N TYR A 213 -14.11 -0.24 0.25
CA TYR A 213 -13.54 -1.00 1.38
C TYR A 213 -14.48 -1.09 2.59
N SER A 214 -15.47 -0.22 2.70
CA SER A 214 -16.53 -0.37 3.71
C SER A 214 -17.52 -1.50 3.43
N GLY A 215 -17.31 -2.27 2.38
CA GLY A 215 -18.23 -3.32 1.94
C GLY A 215 -19.45 -2.77 1.19
N MET A 216 -19.29 -1.61 0.54
CA MET A 216 -20.36 -0.87 -0.14
C MET A 216 -21.52 -0.49 0.80
N ASP A 217 -21.22 -0.26 2.08
CA ASP A 217 -22.17 0.27 3.04
C ASP A 217 -22.39 1.77 2.78
N GLN A 218 -23.43 2.07 2.00
CA GLN A 218 -23.79 3.42 1.61
C GLN A 218 -24.06 4.31 2.83
N LYS A 219 -24.77 3.79 3.84
CA LYS A 219 -25.11 4.55 5.05
C LYS A 219 -23.88 4.95 5.85
N LYS A 220 -22.92 4.03 5.97
CA LYS A 220 -21.63 4.29 6.63
C LYS A 220 -20.86 5.38 5.90
N THR A 221 -20.79 5.29 4.57
CA THR A 221 -20.10 6.28 3.73
C THR A 221 -20.79 7.65 3.80
N GLU A 222 -22.12 7.72 3.71
CA GLU A 222 -22.87 8.97 3.83
C GLU A 222 -22.68 9.62 5.21
N ASN A 223 -22.68 8.83 6.28
CA ASN A 223 -22.44 9.36 7.63
C ASN A 223 -21.06 9.98 7.76
N LEU A 224 -20.03 9.32 7.20
CA LEU A 224 -18.68 9.86 7.16
C LEU A 224 -18.64 11.17 6.36
N LEU A 225 -19.21 11.20 5.15
CA LEU A 225 -19.25 12.40 4.31
C LEU A 225 -19.92 13.57 5.02
N ARG A 226 -21.11 13.37 5.59
CA ARG A 226 -21.82 14.40 6.37
C ARG A 226 -20.99 14.90 7.55
N SER A 227 -20.24 14.01 8.22
CA SER A 227 -19.34 14.40 9.33
C SER A 227 -18.19 15.27 8.85
N LEU A 228 -17.61 14.95 7.69
CA LEU A 228 -16.51 15.72 7.07
C LEU A 228 -17.00 17.07 6.55
N GLU A 229 -18.14 17.12 5.84
CA GLU A 229 -18.78 18.35 5.37
C GLU A 229 -19.07 19.30 6.54
N LYS A 230 -19.69 18.77 7.62
CA LYS A 230 -19.95 19.57 8.83
C LYS A 230 -18.67 20.09 9.49
N LYS A 231 -17.63 19.25 9.53
CA LYS A 231 -16.36 19.59 10.17
C LYS A 231 -15.56 20.64 9.39
N TYR A 232 -15.54 20.52 8.09
CA TYR A 232 -14.71 21.35 7.21
C TYR A 232 -15.52 22.40 6.44
N LYS A 233 -16.87 22.39 6.55
CA LYS A 233 -17.78 23.39 5.95
C LYS A 233 -17.61 23.53 4.43
N PHE A 234 -17.29 22.47 3.73
CA PHE A 234 -17.35 22.43 2.27
C PHE A 234 -18.60 21.69 1.81
N SER A 235 -19.09 22.03 0.63
CA SER A 235 -20.31 21.48 0.00
C SER A 235 -19.98 20.59 -1.20
#